data_b50dfdc66a60db968e7d92557b777639
#
_entry.id   b50dfdc66a60db968e7d92557b777639
#
_cell.length_a   1.000
_cell.length_b   1.000
_cell.length_c   1.000
_cell.angle_alpha   90.00
_cell.angle_beta   90.00
_cell.angle_gamma   90.00
#
_symmetry.space_group_name_H-M   'P 1'
#
loop_
_entity.id
_entity.type
_entity.pdbx_description
1 polymer ?
#
loop_
_entity_poly.entity_id
_entity_poly.type
_entity_poly.pdbx_seq_one_letter_code
_entity_poly.pdbx_strand_id
1 'polypeptide(L)'
;MATLLAAPVEIPIPPQPADLEVRRTLLLKALAERILVLDGATGTALQAADLSAADFGGPELEGCNEVLCRTRPDVVDGVHERYLSAGCDVVETDSFGGTPLVLAEYGLADEAFELNRLSAAIARAACARWDRPDKPRFVAGSMGPTTRAISVTGNVTFEELQETFRIQALGLMAGGADYLLLETAQDTRNVKAGLIGIEQAFGQAGWRIPVAVSATFETTGTMLGGQDAEALVASVAHSDLLYLGINCATGPERMTDPLRTLAELSQVRVACVPNAGLPDEDGCYREGPEVFEKVFGRFLDAG
;
A
#
# COMPACT_ATOMS: atom_id res chain seq x y z
N MET A 1 -25.97 -14.92 -6.96
CA MET A 1 -24.63 -14.39 -6.63
C MET A 1 -23.66 -15.07 -7.61
N ALA A 2 -23.13 -14.37 -8.59
CA ALA A 2 -22.09 -14.90 -9.47
C ALA A 2 -20.80 -14.92 -8.66
N THR A 3 -20.12 -16.06 -8.63
CA THR A 3 -18.78 -16.19 -8.06
C THR A 3 -17.86 -15.23 -8.83
N LEU A 4 -17.16 -14.35 -8.16
CA LEU A 4 -16.30 -13.31 -8.75
C LEU A 4 -15.18 -13.87 -9.66
N LEU A 5 -14.85 -15.16 -9.52
CA LEU A 5 -13.90 -15.87 -10.37
C LEU A 5 -14.66 -16.94 -11.16
N ALA A 6 -14.74 -16.77 -12.46
CA ALA A 6 -15.49 -17.65 -13.37
C ALA A 6 -14.93 -19.08 -13.48
N ALA A 7 -13.68 -19.31 -13.10
CA ALA A 7 -13.01 -20.60 -12.91
C ALA A 7 -11.80 -20.39 -11.99
N PRO A 8 -11.29 -21.41 -11.29
CA PRO A 8 -10.06 -21.28 -10.54
C PRO A 8 -8.90 -21.01 -11.51
N VAL A 9 -8.43 -19.75 -11.55
CA VAL A 9 -7.20 -19.40 -12.25
C VAL A 9 -6.05 -20.00 -11.44
N GLU A 10 -5.21 -20.78 -12.09
CA GLU A 10 -4.01 -21.33 -11.47
C GLU A 10 -3.01 -20.18 -11.24
N ILE A 11 -2.89 -19.76 -9.98
CA ILE A 11 -1.98 -18.67 -9.59
C ILE A 11 -0.57 -19.23 -9.44
N PRO A 12 0.42 -18.68 -10.18
CA PRO A 12 1.81 -19.12 -10.07
C PRO A 12 2.34 -19.00 -8.64
N ILE A 13 3.14 -19.95 -8.23
CA ILE A 13 3.84 -19.91 -6.94
C ILE A 13 5.14 -19.14 -7.15
N PRO A 14 5.34 -17.97 -6.47
CA PRO A 14 6.56 -17.20 -6.62
C PRO A 14 7.76 -17.95 -6.04
N PRO A 15 8.88 -18.04 -6.78
CA PRO A 15 10.10 -18.62 -6.23
C PRO A 15 10.66 -17.70 -5.14
N GLN A 16 11.27 -18.29 -4.12
CA GLN A 16 11.96 -17.50 -3.09
C GLN A 16 13.15 -16.75 -3.71
N PRO A 17 13.25 -15.42 -3.53
CA PRO A 17 14.40 -14.66 -3.98
C PRO A 17 15.69 -15.07 -3.26
N ALA A 18 16.80 -15.16 -3.99
CA ALA A 18 18.08 -15.57 -3.42
C ALA A 18 18.63 -14.56 -2.37
N ASP A 19 18.25 -13.31 -2.47
CA ASP A 19 18.67 -12.21 -1.59
C ASP A 19 17.62 -11.84 -0.50
N LEU A 20 16.56 -12.64 -0.35
CA LEU A 20 15.46 -12.38 0.57
C LEU A 20 15.93 -12.01 1.99
N GLU A 21 16.79 -12.84 2.60
CA GLU A 21 17.26 -12.62 3.97
C GLU A 21 18.20 -11.40 4.08
N VAL A 22 18.96 -11.13 3.03
CA VAL A 22 19.82 -9.95 2.95
C VAL A 22 18.95 -8.68 2.93
N ARG A 23 17.95 -8.64 2.06
CA ARG A 23 17.02 -7.50 1.94
C ARG A 23 16.23 -7.27 3.22
N ARG A 24 15.71 -8.35 3.81
CA ARG A 24 15.01 -8.31 5.10
C ARG A 24 15.90 -7.73 6.20
N THR A 25 17.14 -8.20 6.30
CA THR A 25 18.11 -7.73 7.31
C THR A 25 18.41 -6.24 7.12
N LEU A 26 18.60 -5.77 5.89
CA LEU A 26 18.84 -4.38 5.57
C LEU A 26 17.65 -3.50 5.96
N LEU A 27 16.41 -3.93 5.66
CA LEU A 27 15.19 -3.20 6.03
C LEU A 27 15.06 -3.06 7.54
N LEU A 28 15.18 -4.17 8.27
CA LEU A 28 15.06 -4.17 9.73
C LEU A 28 16.16 -3.34 10.40
N LYS A 29 17.38 -3.40 9.87
CA LYS A 29 18.51 -2.57 10.34
C LYS A 29 18.22 -1.09 10.11
N ALA A 30 17.81 -0.70 8.90
CA ALA A 30 17.52 0.68 8.58
C ALA A 30 16.39 1.25 9.48
N LEU A 31 15.33 0.46 9.72
CA LEU A 31 14.24 0.81 10.65
C LEU A 31 14.69 0.90 12.11
N ALA A 32 15.75 0.20 12.51
CA ALA A 32 16.29 0.28 13.86
C ALA A 32 17.20 1.51 14.07
N GLU A 33 17.82 2.01 12.99
CA GLU A 33 18.82 3.08 13.04
C GLU A 33 18.24 4.47 12.80
N ARG A 34 17.14 4.56 12.02
CA ARG A 34 16.56 5.85 11.61
C ARG A 34 15.10 5.74 11.17
N ILE A 35 14.45 6.88 11.04
CA ILE A 35 13.15 6.99 10.38
C ILE A 35 13.36 6.78 8.87
N LEU A 36 12.52 5.96 8.27
CA LEU A 36 12.47 5.78 6.81
C LEU A 36 11.41 6.72 6.22
N VAL A 37 11.74 7.30 5.08
CA VAL A 37 10.85 8.18 4.33
C VAL A 37 10.25 7.38 3.17
N LEU A 38 8.94 7.23 3.18
CA LEU A 38 8.18 6.65 2.07
C LEU A 38 8.00 7.72 0.97
N ASP A 39 7.76 7.25 -0.25
CA ASP A 39 7.20 8.08 -1.32
C ASP A 39 5.73 8.42 -1.02
N GLY A 40 4.99 8.83 -2.01
CA GLY A 40 3.55 9.11 -1.84
C GLY A 40 2.94 9.68 -3.11
N ALA A 41 1.64 9.95 -3.05
CA ALA A 41 0.86 10.62 -4.08
C ALA A 41 1.02 10.02 -5.50
N THR A 42 1.14 8.69 -5.63
CA THR A 42 1.27 8.01 -6.94
C THR A 42 0.13 8.37 -7.87
N GLY A 43 -1.12 8.28 -7.42
CA GLY A 43 -2.29 8.66 -8.22
C GLY A 43 -2.23 10.09 -8.75
N THR A 44 -1.88 11.07 -7.90
CA THR A 44 -1.71 12.47 -8.30
C THR A 44 -0.55 12.65 -9.29
N ALA A 45 0.54 11.90 -9.11
CA ALA A 45 1.69 11.95 -10.01
C ALA A 45 1.34 11.38 -11.40
N LEU A 46 0.53 10.32 -11.46
CA LEU A 46 0.03 9.74 -12.71
C LEU A 46 -0.97 10.69 -13.41
N GLN A 47 -1.87 11.32 -12.66
CA GLN A 47 -2.79 12.33 -13.20
C GLN A 47 -2.03 13.51 -13.83
N ALA A 48 -0.91 13.93 -13.22
CA ALA A 48 -0.08 15.01 -13.76
C ALA A 48 0.72 14.61 -15.02
N ALA A 49 0.73 13.36 -15.41
CA ALA A 49 1.37 12.87 -16.63
C ALA A 49 0.53 13.08 -17.91
N ASP A 50 -0.70 13.64 -17.76
CA ASP A 50 -1.61 13.96 -18.88
C ASP A 50 -1.88 12.77 -19.81
N LEU A 51 -2.18 11.62 -19.21
CA LEU A 51 -2.41 10.36 -19.91
C LEU A 51 -3.78 10.37 -20.61
N SER A 52 -3.82 9.80 -21.80
CA SER A 52 -5.03 9.59 -22.59
C SER A 52 -5.57 8.17 -22.42
N ALA A 53 -6.82 7.90 -22.80
CA ALA A 53 -7.39 6.56 -22.82
C ALA A 53 -6.52 5.54 -23.60
N ALA A 54 -5.81 5.97 -24.65
CA ALA A 54 -4.91 5.11 -25.41
C ALA A 54 -3.71 4.63 -24.58
N ASP A 55 -3.24 5.44 -23.62
CA ASP A 55 -2.14 5.07 -22.72
C ASP A 55 -2.55 3.95 -21.75
N PHE A 56 -3.83 3.87 -21.38
CA PHE A 56 -4.39 2.78 -20.59
C PHE A 56 -4.69 1.53 -21.43
N GLY A 57 -4.68 1.62 -22.77
CA GLY A 57 -5.01 0.52 -23.67
C GLY A 57 -6.43 0.56 -24.24
N GLY A 58 -7.21 1.60 -23.93
CA GLY A 58 -8.55 1.82 -24.44
C GLY A 58 -9.44 2.57 -23.44
N PRO A 59 -10.56 3.13 -23.92
CA PRO A 59 -11.46 3.92 -23.09
C PRO A 59 -12.10 3.12 -21.94
N GLU A 60 -12.22 1.80 -22.07
CA GLU A 60 -12.75 0.91 -21.04
C GLU A 60 -11.77 0.68 -19.87
N LEU A 61 -10.49 0.99 -20.06
CA LEU A 61 -9.43 0.87 -19.05
C LEU A 61 -8.98 2.23 -18.50
N GLU A 62 -9.52 3.33 -19.00
CA GLU A 62 -9.17 4.66 -18.53
C GLU A 62 -9.45 4.80 -17.04
N GLY A 63 -8.42 5.22 -16.28
CA GLY A 63 -8.47 5.33 -14.82
C GLY A 63 -8.03 4.08 -14.05
N CYS A 64 -7.79 2.94 -14.71
CA CYS A 64 -7.14 1.78 -14.10
C CYS A 64 -5.62 1.99 -14.07
N ASN A 65 -5.11 2.59 -13.00
CA ASN A 65 -3.68 2.92 -12.90
C ASN A 65 -2.79 1.68 -12.99
N GLU A 66 -3.21 0.57 -12.43
CA GLU A 66 -2.47 -0.69 -12.39
C GLU A 66 -2.11 -1.21 -13.79
N VAL A 67 -2.95 -0.93 -14.78
CA VAL A 67 -2.69 -1.36 -16.17
C VAL A 67 -1.49 -0.62 -16.79
N LEU A 68 -1.15 0.58 -16.28
CA LEU A 68 0.00 1.35 -16.73
C LEU A 68 1.32 0.60 -16.51
N CYS A 69 1.39 -0.30 -15.55
CA CYS A 69 2.54 -1.18 -15.37
C CYS A 69 2.84 -2.04 -16.61
N ARG A 70 1.85 -2.27 -17.45
CA ARG A 70 1.97 -3.00 -18.72
C ARG A 70 2.03 -2.05 -19.92
N THR A 71 1.17 -1.06 -19.98
CA THR A 71 0.98 -0.21 -21.17
C THR A 71 1.94 0.98 -21.20
N ARG A 72 2.28 1.54 -20.04
CA ARG A 72 3.17 2.70 -19.87
C ARG A 72 4.12 2.51 -18.68
N PRO A 73 4.92 1.44 -18.64
CA PRO A 73 5.88 1.21 -17.57
C PRO A 73 6.88 2.35 -17.41
N ASP A 74 7.15 3.12 -18.46
CA ASP A 74 7.98 4.31 -18.45
C ASP A 74 7.42 5.41 -17.54
N VAL A 75 6.10 5.59 -17.52
CA VAL A 75 5.42 6.58 -16.67
C VAL A 75 5.49 6.16 -15.20
N VAL A 76 5.19 4.90 -14.91
CA VAL A 76 5.26 4.35 -13.54
C VAL A 76 6.70 4.43 -13.01
N ASP A 77 7.69 4.02 -13.81
CA ASP A 77 9.11 4.13 -13.47
C ASP A 77 9.51 5.59 -13.20
N GLY A 78 9.01 6.53 -14.02
CA GLY A 78 9.24 7.96 -13.83
C GLY A 78 8.71 8.52 -12.52
N VAL A 79 7.60 7.98 -11.98
CA VAL A 79 7.09 8.34 -10.65
C VAL A 79 8.09 7.89 -9.58
N HIS A 80 8.54 6.64 -9.61
CA HIS A 80 9.52 6.12 -8.66
C HIS A 80 10.84 6.91 -8.71
N GLU A 81 11.35 7.21 -9.92
CA GLU A 81 12.58 8.00 -10.10
C GLU A 81 12.50 9.37 -9.45
N ARG A 82 11.37 10.05 -9.55
CA ARG A 82 11.17 11.37 -8.91
C ARG A 82 11.34 11.30 -7.40
N TYR A 83 10.71 10.33 -6.75
CA TYR A 83 10.79 10.17 -5.29
C TYR A 83 12.15 9.66 -4.84
N LEU A 84 12.74 8.70 -5.54
CA LEU A 84 14.08 8.19 -5.24
C LEU A 84 15.15 9.28 -5.39
N SER A 85 15.05 10.15 -6.42
CA SER A 85 15.93 11.30 -6.61
C SER A 85 15.78 12.35 -5.51
N ALA A 86 14.57 12.54 -4.99
CA ALA A 86 14.30 13.38 -3.83
C ALA A 86 14.84 12.79 -2.52
N GLY A 87 15.13 11.49 -2.52
CA GLY A 87 15.82 10.83 -1.40
C GLY A 87 14.95 9.92 -0.54
N CYS A 88 13.72 9.54 -0.97
CA CYS A 88 12.91 8.57 -0.24
C CYS A 88 13.65 7.24 -0.08
N ASP A 89 13.32 6.51 0.97
CA ASP A 89 13.93 5.22 1.29
C ASP A 89 13.11 4.05 0.76
N VAL A 90 11.81 4.26 0.66
CA VAL A 90 10.82 3.26 0.27
C VAL A 90 9.97 3.83 -0.85
N VAL A 91 9.72 3.04 -1.89
CA VAL A 91 8.70 3.33 -2.89
C VAL A 91 7.58 2.31 -2.81
N GLU A 92 6.36 2.78 -2.96
CA GLU A 92 5.16 1.94 -3.03
C GLU A 92 4.92 1.52 -4.48
N THR A 93 4.47 0.29 -4.66
CA THR A 93 4.12 -0.24 -5.99
C THR A 93 2.84 0.42 -6.52
N ASP A 94 2.72 0.61 -7.83
CA ASP A 94 1.48 1.06 -8.49
C ASP A 94 0.48 -0.11 -8.58
N SER A 95 -0.05 -0.51 -7.42
CA SER A 95 -0.89 -1.69 -7.26
C SER A 95 -2.00 -1.51 -6.21
N PHE A 96 -2.30 -0.26 -5.87
CA PHE A 96 -3.30 0.08 -4.85
C PHE A 96 -4.65 -0.60 -5.08
N GLY A 97 -5.18 -0.54 -6.31
CA GLY A 97 -6.40 -1.24 -6.75
C GLY A 97 -6.15 -2.62 -7.36
N GLY A 98 -4.96 -3.20 -7.16
CA GLY A 98 -4.51 -4.42 -7.84
C GLY A 98 -5.18 -5.72 -7.41
N THR A 99 -6.24 -5.69 -6.59
CA THR A 99 -6.98 -6.90 -6.23
C THR A 99 -7.88 -7.38 -7.36
N PRO A 100 -8.11 -8.69 -7.53
CA PRO A 100 -9.08 -9.22 -8.49
C PRO A 100 -10.46 -8.57 -8.38
N LEU A 101 -10.88 -8.22 -7.16
CA LEU A 101 -12.18 -7.62 -6.89
C LEU A 101 -12.31 -6.21 -7.51
N VAL A 102 -11.27 -5.39 -7.39
CA VAL A 102 -11.24 -4.04 -7.97
C VAL A 102 -11.02 -4.12 -9.49
N LEU A 103 -10.07 -4.93 -9.93
CA LEU A 103 -9.75 -5.11 -11.35
C LEU A 103 -10.93 -5.72 -12.16
N ALA A 104 -11.85 -6.43 -11.49
CA ALA A 104 -13.08 -6.91 -12.12
C ALA A 104 -13.96 -5.78 -12.69
N GLU A 105 -13.86 -4.57 -12.14
CA GLU A 105 -14.60 -3.40 -12.64
C GLU A 105 -14.13 -2.97 -14.03
N TYR A 106 -12.89 -3.37 -14.40
CA TYR A 106 -12.28 -3.15 -15.71
C TYR A 106 -12.19 -4.44 -16.56
N GLY A 107 -12.78 -5.55 -16.10
CA GLY A 107 -12.68 -6.84 -16.77
C GLY A 107 -11.31 -7.52 -16.68
N LEU A 108 -10.46 -7.10 -15.74
CA LEU A 108 -9.08 -7.54 -15.56
C LEU A 108 -8.85 -8.43 -14.33
N ALA A 109 -9.90 -9.01 -13.74
CA ALA A 109 -9.78 -9.83 -12.53
C ALA A 109 -8.73 -10.94 -12.64
N ASP A 110 -8.69 -11.63 -13.79
CA ASP A 110 -7.77 -12.74 -14.04
C ASP A 110 -6.32 -12.30 -14.26
N GLU A 111 -6.08 -11.00 -14.46
CA GLU A 111 -4.76 -10.41 -14.66
C GLU A 111 -4.12 -9.89 -13.37
N ALA A 112 -4.83 -9.96 -12.25
CA ALA A 112 -4.40 -9.36 -10.98
C ALA A 112 -3.01 -9.83 -10.55
N PHE A 113 -2.71 -11.12 -10.61
CA PHE A 113 -1.36 -11.62 -10.27
C PHE A 113 -0.28 -10.95 -11.11
N GLU A 114 -0.48 -10.90 -12.43
CA GLU A 114 0.54 -10.40 -13.36
C GLU A 114 0.72 -8.88 -13.24
N LEU A 115 -0.36 -8.11 -13.10
CA LEU A 115 -0.27 -6.65 -12.92
C LEU A 115 0.47 -6.30 -11.62
N ASN A 116 0.18 -6.98 -10.52
CA ASN A 116 0.91 -6.80 -9.27
C ASN A 116 2.39 -7.19 -9.39
N ARG A 117 2.69 -8.29 -10.11
CA ARG A 117 4.07 -8.70 -10.37
C ARG A 117 4.84 -7.66 -11.18
N LEU A 118 4.24 -7.11 -12.22
CA LEU A 118 4.83 -6.07 -13.05
C LEU A 118 5.10 -4.79 -12.23
N SER A 119 4.12 -4.36 -11.46
CA SER A 119 4.23 -3.18 -10.60
C SER A 119 5.42 -3.31 -9.63
N ALA A 120 5.51 -4.41 -8.90
CA ALA A 120 6.61 -4.65 -7.98
C ALA A 120 7.97 -4.77 -8.71
N ALA A 121 8.00 -5.36 -9.91
CA ALA A 121 9.22 -5.47 -10.69
C ALA A 121 9.73 -4.11 -11.19
N ILE A 122 8.84 -3.19 -11.58
CA ILE A 122 9.21 -1.82 -11.97
C ILE A 122 9.80 -1.08 -10.76
N ALA A 123 9.12 -1.10 -9.61
CA ALA A 123 9.59 -0.48 -8.37
C ALA A 123 10.95 -1.05 -7.94
N ARG A 124 11.14 -2.38 -8.02
CA ARG A 124 12.42 -3.04 -7.71
C ARG A 124 13.53 -2.59 -8.64
N ALA A 125 13.27 -2.49 -9.95
CA ALA A 125 14.24 -2.01 -10.92
C ALA A 125 14.62 -0.55 -10.67
N ALA A 126 13.65 0.30 -10.32
CA ALA A 126 13.90 1.68 -9.92
C ALA A 126 14.81 1.74 -8.67
N CYS A 127 14.44 1.04 -7.60
CA CYS A 127 15.24 0.96 -6.38
C CYS A 127 16.68 0.52 -6.64
N ALA A 128 16.90 -0.48 -7.49
CA ALA A 128 18.21 -1.02 -7.79
C ALA A 128 19.18 0.03 -8.40
N ARG A 129 18.65 1.03 -9.10
CA ARG A 129 19.46 2.15 -9.64
C ARG A 129 19.93 3.14 -8.56
N TRP A 130 19.23 3.17 -7.42
CA TRP A 130 19.47 4.10 -6.30
C TRP A 130 20.03 3.42 -5.06
N ASP A 131 20.08 2.08 -5.05
CA ASP A 131 20.64 1.31 -3.93
C ASP A 131 22.12 1.66 -3.70
N ARG A 132 22.45 1.94 -2.44
CA ARG A 132 23.83 2.15 -1.99
C ARG A 132 24.01 1.47 -0.65
N PRO A 133 25.24 1.04 -0.31
CA PRO A 133 25.53 0.38 0.96
C PRO A 133 25.15 1.20 2.20
N ASP A 134 25.28 2.54 2.11
CA ASP A 134 24.94 3.51 3.15
C ASP A 134 23.47 3.95 3.11
N LYS A 135 22.77 3.71 2.02
CA LYS A 135 21.37 4.10 1.84
C LYS A 135 20.62 3.10 0.94
N PRO A 136 20.29 1.91 1.46
CA PRO A 136 19.50 0.94 0.72
C PRO A 136 18.09 1.47 0.44
N ARG A 137 17.48 1.02 -0.68
CA ARG A 137 16.12 1.36 -1.09
C ARG A 137 15.23 0.14 -1.00
N PHE A 138 13.97 0.35 -0.65
CA PHE A 138 13.02 -0.72 -0.39
C PHE A 138 11.74 -0.54 -1.21
N VAL A 139 11.06 -1.65 -1.47
CA VAL A 139 9.79 -1.70 -2.19
C VAL A 139 8.70 -2.14 -1.23
N ALA A 140 7.70 -1.29 -1.01
CA ALA A 140 6.46 -1.63 -0.36
C ALA A 140 5.45 -2.13 -1.38
N GLY A 141 5.01 -3.35 -1.25
CA GLY A 141 3.90 -3.88 -2.05
C GLY A 141 2.58 -3.29 -1.58
N SER A 142 2.11 -2.24 -2.26
CA SER A 142 0.87 -1.54 -1.93
C SER A 142 -0.36 -2.43 -2.16
N MET A 143 -1.19 -2.56 -1.13
CA MET A 143 -2.45 -3.33 -1.11
C MET A 143 -3.53 -2.42 -0.53
N GLY A 144 -4.19 -1.63 -1.37
CA GLY A 144 -5.22 -0.69 -0.96
C GLY A 144 -6.53 -1.36 -0.54
N PRO A 145 -7.49 -0.59 -0.06
CA PRO A 145 -8.81 -1.09 0.26
C PRO A 145 -9.52 -1.55 -1.02
N THR A 146 -10.37 -2.54 -0.88
CA THR A 146 -11.28 -2.88 -1.98
C THR A 146 -12.41 -1.86 -2.07
N THR A 147 -13.09 -1.78 -3.21
CA THR A 147 -14.31 -0.96 -3.38
C THR A 147 -15.49 -1.47 -2.51
N ARG A 148 -15.29 -2.58 -1.79
CA ARG A 148 -16.30 -3.18 -0.90
C ARG A 148 -15.73 -3.39 0.50
N ALA A 149 -16.44 -2.84 1.49
CA ALA A 149 -16.14 -2.99 2.90
C ALA A 149 -17.25 -3.78 3.58
N ILE A 150 -16.90 -4.84 4.31
CA ILE A 150 -17.87 -5.77 4.91
C ILE A 150 -18.87 -5.02 5.80
N SER A 151 -18.37 -4.09 6.63
CA SER A 151 -19.21 -3.37 7.61
C SER A 151 -19.93 -2.15 7.04
N VAL A 152 -19.61 -1.71 5.81
CA VAL A 152 -20.12 -0.46 5.22
C VAL A 152 -20.97 -0.73 3.99
N THR A 153 -20.33 -1.14 2.89
CA THR A 153 -21.01 -1.37 1.61
C THR A 153 -21.59 -2.77 1.47
N GLY A 154 -21.00 -3.74 2.18
CA GLY A 154 -21.35 -5.15 2.05
C GLY A 154 -21.09 -5.71 0.65
N ASN A 155 -21.90 -6.66 0.22
CA ASN A 155 -21.83 -7.34 -1.08
C ASN A 155 -20.47 -8.02 -1.37
N VAL A 156 -19.78 -8.42 -0.32
CA VAL A 156 -18.55 -9.19 -0.32
C VAL A 156 -18.51 -10.06 0.94
N THR A 157 -18.05 -11.28 0.80
CA THR A 157 -17.84 -12.18 1.95
C THR A 157 -16.43 -12.02 2.48
N PHE A 158 -16.20 -12.53 3.69
CA PHE A 158 -14.88 -12.54 4.31
C PHE A 158 -13.90 -13.42 3.50
N GLU A 159 -14.39 -14.55 3.00
CA GLU A 159 -13.63 -15.50 2.18
C GLU A 159 -13.26 -14.93 0.82
N GLU A 160 -14.17 -14.18 0.17
CA GLU A 160 -13.86 -13.48 -1.09
C GLU A 160 -12.75 -12.43 -0.89
N LEU A 161 -12.77 -11.72 0.24
CA LEU A 161 -11.69 -10.78 0.57
C LEU A 161 -10.36 -11.49 0.85
N GLN A 162 -10.36 -12.60 1.56
CA GLN A 162 -9.15 -13.39 1.78
C GLN A 162 -8.53 -13.80 0.45
N GLU A 163 -9.32 -14.35 -0.45
CA GLU A 163 -8.85 -14.83 -1.75
C GLU A 163 -8.30 -13.69 -2.62
N THR A 164 -9.00 -12.55 -2.65
CA THR A 164 -8.59 -11.40 -3.44
C THR A 164 -7.24 -10.84 -2.98
N PHE A 165 -7.02 -10.74 -1.66
CA PHE A 165 -5.74 -10.29 -1.10
C PHE A 165 -4.64 -11.35 -1.22
N ARG A 166 -4.96 -12.64 -1.16
CA ARG A 166 -4.01 -13.73 -1.39
C ARG A 166 -3.38 -13.64 -2.79
N ILE A 167 -4.21 -13.43 -3.81
CA ILE A 167 -3.74 -13.32 -5.20
C ILE A 167 -2.85 -12.10 -5.38
N GLN A 168 -3.25 -10.94 -4.84
CA GLN A 168 -2.46 -9.72 -4.88
C GLN A 168 -1.10 -9.91 -4.21
N ALA A 169 -1.09 -10.48 -3.00
CA ALA A 169 0.14 -10.74 -2.26
C ALA A 169 1.12 -11.63 -3.03
N LEU A 170 0.66 -12.70 -3.65
CA LEU A 170 1.49 -13.58 -4.48
C LEU A 170 2.12 -12.84 -5.67
N GLY A 171 1.37 -11.96 -6.34
CA GLY A 171 1.89 -11.14 -7.44
C GLY A 171 2.99 -10.20 -6.96
N LEU A 172 2.75 -9.45 -5.87
CA LEU A 172 3.72 -8.52 -5.29
C LEU A 172 5.01 -9.23 -4.82
N MET A 173 4.87 -10.39 -4.20
CA MET A 173 6.01 -11.24 -3.82
C MET A 173 6.80 -11.70 -5.05
N ALA A 174 6.12 -12.11 -6.12
CA ALA A 174 6.75 -12.54 -7.37
C ALA A 174 7.53 -11.41 -8.07
N GLY A 175 7.08 -10.17 -7.92
CA GLY A 175 7.72 -8.98 -8.49
C GLY A 175 8.87 -8.42 -7.65
N GLY A 176 9.06 -8.89 -6.42
CA GLY A 176 10.20 -8.52 -5.57
C GLY A 176 9.92 -7.41 -4.57
N ALA A 177 8.70 -7.31 -4.03
CA ALA A 177 8.42 -6.47 -2.87
C ALA A 177 9.27 -6.89 -1.66
N ASP A 178 9.75 -5.94 -0.87
CA ASP A 178 10.50 -6.18 0.37
C ASP A 178 9.58 -6.44 1.55
N TYR A 179 8.38 -5.86 1.52
CA TYR A 179 7.30 -6.10 2.46
C TYR A 179 5.94 -5.81 1.81
N LEU A 180 4.87 -6.34 2.38
CA LEU A 180 3.50 -6.04 1.96
C LEU A 180 2.92 -4.96 2.86
N LEU A 181 2.26 -3.98 2.26
CA LEU A 181 1.59 -2.87 2.94
C LEU A 181 0.10 -2.91 2.67
N LEU A 182 -0.67 -3.39 3.64
CA LEU A 182 -2.13 -3.28 3.61
C LEU A 182 -2.51 -1.87 4.08
N GLU A 183 -2.75 -0.97 3.13
CA GLU A 183 -2.87 0.46 3.39
C GLU A 183 -4.29 1.02 3.22
N THR A 184 -4.47 2.27 3.70
CA THR A 184 -5.72 3.03 3.59
C THR A 184 -6.93 2.23 4.08
N ALA A 185 -6.69 1.37 5.05
CA ALA A 185 -7.71 0.46 5.55
C ALA A 185 -8.87 1.25 6.20
N GLN A 186 -10.10 0.92 5.79
CA GLN A 186 -11.33 1.62 6.18
C GLN A 186 -12.23 0.78 7.11
N ASP A 187 -11.92 -0.50 7.28
CA ASP A 187 -12.69 -1.46 8.05
C ASP A 187 -11.77 -2.55 8.62
N THR A 188 -11.77 -2.73 9.94
CA THR A 188 -10.93 -3.74 10.60
C THR A 188 -11.27 -5.17 10.19
N ARG A 189 -12.48 -5.45 9.72
CA ARG A 189 -12.86 -6.77 9.19
C ARG A 189 -12.17 -7.03 7.85
N ASN A 190 -12.07 -6.01 6.98
CA ASN A 190 -11.31 -6.11 5.73
C ASN A 190 -9.81 -6.30 6.04
N VAL A 191 -9.26 -5.57 7.03
CA VAL A 191 -7.87 -5.78 7.49
C VAL A 191 -7.63 -7.23 7.89
N LYS A 192 -8.51 -7.82 8.72
CA LYS A 192 -8.37 -9.22 9.15
C LYS A 192 -8.44 -10.19 7.98
N ALA A 193 -9.37 -9.98 7.04
CA ALA A 193 -9.45 -10.80 5.83
C ALA A 193 -8.16 -10.68 5.00
N GLY A 194 -7.63 -9.46 4.84
CA GLY A 194 -6.37 -9.21 4.13
C GLY A 194 -5.18 -9.90 4.78
N LEU A 195 -5.02 -9.78 6.09
CA LEU A 195 -3.94 -10.45 6.83
C LEU A 195 -4.01 -11.97 6.70
N ILE A 196 -5.19 -12.57 6.75
CA ILE A 196 -5.35 -14.01 6.55
C ILE A 196 -5.04 -14.39 5.09
N GLY A 197 -5.48 -13.60 4.12
CA GLY A 197 -5.14 -13.83 2.70
C GLY A 197 -3.63 -13.76 2.45
N ILE A 198 -2.93 -12.82 3.08
CA ILE A 198 -1.46 -12.72 3.06
C ILE A 198 -0.81 -13.97 3.66
N GLU A 199 -1.27 -14.43 4.83
CA GLU A 199 -0.74 -15.65 5.46
C GLU A 199 -1.00 -16.90 4.59
N GLN A 200 -2.13 -16.98 3.90
CA GLN A 200 -2.39 -18.04 2.92
C GLN A 200 -1.42 -17.97 1.73
N ALA A 201 -1.09 -16.76 1.25
CA ALA A 201 -0.09 -16.56 0.19
C ALA A 201 1.30 -17.05 0.64
N PHE A 202 1.72 -16.73 1.87
CA PHE A 202 2.97 -17.21 2.45
C PHE A 202 3.00 -18.74 2.57
N GLY A 203 1.90 -19.34 3.05
CA GLY A 203 1.75 -20.79 3.11
C GLY A 203 1.88 -21.47 1.76
N GLN A 204 1.30 -20.86 0.70
CA GLN A 204 1.39 -21.36 -0.67
C GLN A 204 2.80 -21.18 -1.26
N ALA A 205 3.45 -20.04 -1.01
CA ALA A 205 4.79 -19.74 -1.51
C ALA A 205 5.89 -20.54 -0.77
N GLY A 206 5.66 -20.92 0.49
CA GLY A 206 6.64 -21.57 1.34
C GLY A 206 7.71 -20.61 1.91
N TRP A 207 7.53 -19.30 1.74
CA TRP A 207 8.39 -18.24 2.27
C TRP A 207 7.57 -16.98 2.54
N ARG A 208 8.13 -16.05 3.30
CA ARG A 208 7.42 -14.84 3.74
C ARG A 208 8.30 -13.61 3.74
N ILE A 209 7.66 -12.45 3.60
CA ILE A 209 8.23 -11.11 3.79
C ILE A 209 7.48 -10.39 4.92
N PRO A 210 8.05 -9.32 5.50
CA PRO A 210 7.35 -8.53 6.50
C PRO A 210 6.01 -7.99 5.99
N VAL A 211 5.09 -7.73 6.92
CA VAL A 211 3.77 -7.14 6.63
C VAL A 211 3.58 -5.90 7.46
N ALA A 212 3.04 -4.85 6.86
CA ALA A 212 2.62 -3.64 7.54
C ALA A 212 1.14 -3.37 7.30
N VAL A 213 0.51 -2.67 8.22
CA VAL A 213 -0.88 -2.21 8.11
C VAL A 213 -0.92 -0.70 8.31
N SER A 214 -1.65 0.00 7.47
CA SER A 214 -1.93 1.42 7.62
C SER A 214 -3.42 1.68 7.41
N ALA A 215 -4.05 2.44 8.31
CA ALA A 215 -5.46 2.75 8.25
C ALA A 215 -5.69 4.22 7.90
N THR A 216 -6.88 4.54 7.43
CA THR A 216 -7.31 5.90 7.22
C THR A 216 -8.42 6.28 8.19
N PHE A 217 -8.29 7.47 8.79
CA PHE A 217 -9.27 8.00 9.74
C PHE A 217 -9.89 9.27 9.15
N GLU A 218 -11.22 9.28 9.12
CA GLU A 218 -12.00 10.42 8.70
C GLU A 218 -11.84 11.59 9.69
N THR A 219 -12.31 12.76 9.31
CA THR A 219 -12.30 13.95 10.20
C THR A 219 -13.06 13.75 11.51
N THR A 220 -13.88 12.71 11.59
CA THR A 220 -14.60 12.28 12.80
C THR A 220 -13.74 11.53 13.80
N GLY A 221 -12.50 11.15 13.43
CA GLY A 221 -11.58 10.37 14.25
C GLY A 221 -11.80 8.86 14.19
N THR A 222 -12.60 8.38 13.23
CA THR A 222 -12.86 6.94 13.03
C THR A 222 -12.56 6.52 11.59
N MET A 223 -12.27 5.25 11.39
CA MET A 223 -12.32 4.61 10.08
C MET A 223 -13.75 4.68 9.52
N LEU A 224 -13.91 4.51 8.21
CA LEU A 224 -15.24 4.50 7.57
C LEU A 224 -16.16 3.43 8.17
N GLY A 225 -15.61 2.30 8.62
CA GLY A 225 -16.34 1.24 9.35
C GLY A 225 -16.70 1.60 10.80
N GLY A 226 -16.36 2.81 11.28
CA GLY A 226 -16.69 3.32 12.61
C GLY A 226 -15.71 2.94 13.72
N GLN A 227 -14.64 2.20 13.41
CA GLN A 227 -13.61 1.85 14.40
C GLN A 227 -12.65 3.03 14.62
N ASP A 228 -12.22 3.25 15.87
CA ASP A 228 -11.19 4.20 16.25
C ASP A 228 -9.78 3.57 16.24
N ALA A 229 -8.78 4.36 16.61
CA ALA A 229 -7.40 3.92 16.63
C ALA A 229 -7.15 2.79 17.66
N GLU A 230 -7.83 2.82 18.81
CA GLU A 230 -7.75 1.78 19.83
C GLU A 230 -8.29 0.45 19.30
N ALA A 231 -9.45 0.49 18.62
CA ALA A 231 -10.06 -0.68 18.01
C ALA A 231 -9.17 -1.26 16.88
N LEU A 232 -8.50 -0.41 16.12
CA LEU A 232 -7.52 -0.85 15.11
C LEU A 232 -6.38 -1.61 15.78
N VAL A 233 -5.71 -1.01 16.79
CA VAL A 233 -4.61 -1.66 17.53
C VAL A 233 -5.06 -2.99 18.09
N ALA A 234 -6.17 -3.04 18.81
CA ALA A 234 -6.71 -4.28 19.38
C ALA A 234 -7.01 -5.34 18.30
N SER A 235 -7.46 -4.90 17.13
CA SER A 235 -7.81 -5.80 16.02
C SER A 235 -6.62 -6.52 15.41
N VAL A 236 -5.41 -5.90 15.45
CA VAL A 236 -4.19 -6.43 14.80
C VAL A 236 -3.09 -6.81 15.78
N ALA A 237 -3.28 -6.64 17.09
CA ALA A 237 -2.27 -6.89 18.14
C ALA A 237 -1.70 -8.32 18.16
N HIS A 238 -2.43 -9.27 17.57
CA HIS A 238 -2.01 -10.68 17.46
C HIS A 238 -1.14 -10.98 16.24
N SER A 239 -0.96 -10.00 15.34
CA SER A 239 -0.23 -10.15 14.08
C SER A 239 1.21 -9.65 14.22
N ASP A 240 2.16 -10.36 13.61
CA ASP A 240 3.56 -9.95 13.54
C ASP A 240 3.73 -8.90 12.44
N LEU A 241 3.57 -7.62 12.80
CA LEU A 241 3.63 -6.50 11.87
C LEU A 241 4.99 -5.81 11.91
N LEU A 242 5.45 -5.35 10.74
CA LEU A 242 6.61 -4.49 10.59
C LEU A 242 6.37 -3.12 11.26
N TYR A 243 5.19 -2.57 11.01
CA TYR A 243 4.67 -1.36 11.63
C TYR A 243 3.14 -1.29 11.52
N LEU A 244 2.54 -0.44 12.34
CA LEU A 244 1.15 -0.02 12.25
C LEU A 244 1.12 1.48 11.94
N GLY A 245 0.36 1.90 10.92
CA GLY A 245 0.39 3.29 10.46
C GLY A 245 -0.98 3.90 10.25
N ILE A 246 -0.93 5.18 9.91
CA ILE A 246 -2.06 5.96 9.40
C ILE A 246 -1.64 6.69 8.13
N ASN A 247 -2.53 6.73 7.15
CA ASN A 247 -2.30 7.43 5.88
C ASN A 247 -3.57 8.04 5.31
N CYS A 248 -3.42 8.96 4.38
CA CYS A 248 -4.52 9.56 3.61
C CYS A 248 -5.56 10.34 4.43
N ALA A 249 -6.75 10.55 3.87
CA ALA A 249 -7.92 11.26 4.38
C ALA A 249 -7.67 12.73 4.78
N THR A 250 -6.67 13.01 5.61
CA THR A 250 -6.45 14.35 6.18
C THR A 250 -4.99 14.78 6.12
N GLY A 251 -4.73 16.07 6.40
CA GLY A 251 -3.38 16.59 6.60
C GLY A 251 -2.78 16.20 7.95
N PRO A 252 -1.48 16.47 8.16
CA PRO A 252 -0.72 15.99 9.32
C PRO A 252 -1.25 16.51 10.66
N GLU A 253 -1.81 17.71 10.70
CA GLU A 253 -2.35 18.29 11.95
C GLU A 253 -3.50 17.45 12.51
N ARG A 254 -4.39 16.96 11.64
CA ARG A 254 -5.55 16.15 12.03
C ARG A 254 -5.20 14.70 12.38
N MET A 255 -4.03 14.24 12.00
CA MET A 255 -3.51 12.92 12.35
C MET A 255 -2.93 12.85 13.77
N THR A 256 -2.78 13.98 14.46
CA THR A 256 -2.12 14.07 15.78
C THR A 256 -2.72 13.13 16.81
N ASP A 257 -4.05 13.14 16.97
CA ASP A 257 -4.70 12.33 18.01
C ASP A 257 -4.68 10.83 17.72
N PRO A 258 -5.10 10.35 16.53
CA PRO A 258 -4.98 8.93 16.23
C PRO A 258 -3.52 8.45 16.21
N LEU A 259 -2.56 9.27 15.77
CA LEU A 259 -1.14 8.92 15.80
C LEU A 259 -0.63 8.74 17.24
N ARG A 260 -1.00 9.65 18.15
CA ARG A 260 -0.68 9.53 19.57
C ARG A 260 -1.23 8.23 20.15
N THR A 261 -2.50 7.90 19.87
CA THR A 261 -3.11 6.66 20.33
C THR A 261 -2.35 5.43 19.81
N LEU A 262 -1.94 5.44 18.53
CA LEU A 262 -1.11 4.36 17.99
C LEU A 262 0.23 4.28 18.70
N ALA A 263 0.92 5.41 18.94
CA ALA A 263 2.22 5.45 19.60
C ALA A 263 2.15 4.93 21.03
N GLU A 264 1.07 5.22 21.77
CA GLU A 264 0.86 4.78 23.15
C GLU A 264 0.52 3.27 23.25
N LEU A 265 -0.25 2.73 22.30
CA LEU A 265 -0.83 1.39 22.43
C LEU A 265 -0.16 0.33 21.55
N SER A 266 0.51 0.73 20.46
CA SER A 266 1.12 -0.21 19.54
C SER A 266 2.36 -0.87 20.14
N GLN A 267 2.52 -2.18 19.89
CA GLN A 267 3.71 -2.93 20.26
C GLN A 267 4.78 -2.92 19.13
N VAL A 268 4.45 -2.34 17.98
CA VAL A 268 5.32 -2.23 16.81
C VAL A 268 5.54 -0.77 16.47
N ARG A 269 6.46 -0.49 15.55
CA ARG A 269 6.73 0.87 15.06
C ARG A 269 5.48 1.52 14.49
N VAL A 270 5.44 2.85 14.52
CA VAL A 270 4.31 3.62 13.99
C VAL A 270 4.74 4.38 12.74
N ALA A 271 3.85 4.42 11.74
CA ALA A 271 4.04 5.20 10.52
C ALA A 271 2.94 6.26 10.36
N CYS A 272 3.31 7.39 9.74
CA CYS A 272 2.40 8.50 9.45
C CYS A 272 2.67 9.03 8.04
N VAL A 273 1.67 8.90 7.16
CA VAL A 273 1.75 9.31 5.75
C VAL A 273 0.53 10.18 5.39
N PRO A 274 0.51 11.47 5.79
CA PRO A 274 -0.63 12.34 5.58
C PRO A 274 -0.72 12.88 4.15
N ASN A 275 -1.94 13.29 3.76
CA ASN A 275 -2.14 14.15 2.61
C ASN A 275 -1.59 15.56 2.88
N ALA A 276 -1.44 16.37 1.83
CA ALA A 276 -1.11 17.79 1.94
C ALA A 276 -2.33 18.65 2.32
N GLY A 277 -3.03 18.24 3.38
CA GLY A 277 -4.28 18.83 3.86
C GLY A 277 -5.52 18.15 3.24
N LEU A 278 -6.64 18.85 3.32
CA LEU A 278 -7.86 18.49 2.61
C LEU A 278 -7.89 19.23 1.27
N PRO A 279 -8.46 18.62 0.20
CA PRO A 279 -8.62 19.33 -1.06
C PRO A 279 -9.60 20.51 -0.90
N ASP A 280 -9.29 21.62 -1.58
CA ASP A 280 -10.20 22.75 -1.69
C ASP A 280 -11.31 22.50 -2.73
N GLU A 281 -12.14 23.54 -3.02
CA GLU A 281 -13.24 23.44 -3.98
C GLU A 281 -12.79 23.11 -5.41
N ASP A 282 -11.51 23.40 -5.73
CA ASP A 282 -10.89 23.09 -7.02
C ASP A 282 -10.15 21.74 -6.99
N GLY A 283 -10.22 20.99 -5.91
CA GLY A 283 -9.52 19.72 -5.70
C GLY A 283 -8.02 19.88 -5.41
N CYS A 284 -7.54 21.10 -5.13
CA CYS A 284 -6.15 21.38 -4.87
C CYS A 284 -5.78 21.21 -3.39
N TYR A 285 -4.63 20.61 -3.12
CA TYR A 285 -4.06 20.49 -1.79
C TYR A 285 -3.14 21.70 -1.51
N ARG A 286 -3.33 22.38 -0.37
CA ARG A 286 -2.69 23.68 -0.07
C ARG A 286 -1.65 23.63 1.05
N GLU A 287 -1.52 22.52 1.77
CA GLU A 287 -0.52 22.42 2.83
C GLU A 287 0.87 22.18 2.21
N GLY A 288 1.74 23.15 2.31
CA GLY A 288 3.12 23.10 1.80
C GLY A 288 4.10 22.41 2.74
N PRO A 289 5.37 22.29 2.31
CA PRO A 289 6.44 21.64 3.10
C PRO A 289 6.61 22.20 4.51
N GLU A 290 6.34 23.51 4.70
CA GLU A 290 6.49 24.19 6.00
C GLU A 290 5.50 23.67 7.04
N VAL A 291 4.29 23.26 6.61
CA VAL A 291 3.29 22.64 7.49
C VAL A 291 3.78 21.27 7.93
N PHE A 292 4.32 20.49 7.02
CA PHE A 292 4.89 19.18 7.29
C PHE A 292 6.07 19.30 8.26
N GLU A 293 7.05 20.17 8.00
CA GLU A 293 8.21 20.40 8.87
C GLU A 293 7.76 20.73 10.30
N LYS A 294 6.83 21.66 10.44
CA LYS A 294 6.31 22.09 11.75
C LYS A 294 5.60 20.96 12.49
N VAL A 295 4.72 20.22 11.81
CA VAL A 295 3.90 19.20 12.45
C VAL A 295 4.70 17.94 12.77
N PHE A 296 5.53 17.47 11.83
CA PHE A 296 6.41 16.33 12.07
C PHE A 296 7.48 16.65 13.14
N GLY A 297 7.98 17.88 13.19
CA GLY A 297 8.84 18.32 14.30
C GLY A 297 8.19 18.10 15.66
N ARG A 298 6.91 18.47 15.81
CA ARG A 298 6.16 18.22 17.06
C ARG A 298 5.95 16.72 17.34
N PHE A 299 5.73 15.89 16.31
CA PHE A 299 5.61 14.45 16.51
C PHE A 299 6.92 13.84 17.03
N LEU A 300 8.05 14.27 16.46
CA LEU A 300 9.38 13.81 16.89
C LEU A 300 9.72 14.27 18.30
N ASP A 301 9.35 15.49 18.68
CA ASP A 301 9.57 16.04 20.02
C ASP A 301 8.71 15.33 21.09
N ALA A 302 7.57 14.78 20.68
CA ALA A 302 6.65 14.07 21.57
C ALA A 302 7.03 12.58 21.80
N GLY A 303 7.98 12.04 21.03
CA GLY A 303 8.42 10.63 21.10
C GLY A 303 7.58 9.74 20.21
#